data_bf480069a0679fdb986f275b8e094137
#
_entry.id   bf480069a0679fdb986f275b8e094137
#
_cell.length_a   1.000
_cell.length_b   1.000
_cell.length_c   1.000
_cell.angle_alpha   90.00
_cell.angle_beta   90.00
_cell.angle_gamma   90.00
#
_symmetry.space_group_name_H-M   'P 1'
#
loop_
_entity.id
_entity.type
_entity.pdbx_description
1 polymer ?
#
loop_
_entity_poly.entity_id
_entity_poly.type
_entity_poly.pdbx_seq_one_letter_code
_entity_poly.pdbx_strand_id
1 'polypeptide(L)'
;MLTKSQKTKQRVLEAALSLLQNGEPGKVRMADIAKQAEITRQALYLHYPNRADLLIATTRYLDEVNGIDDLLRPSREAKTGIERLDHFIDVWGNYMPKVYGIVRALIRVYDTDQAAAAAWDDRKAAVRHGCAAITRALKQDGLLEPKQQDATDILTTLLSLQNWEQLTQECGWSQSKYLQYIKHISKLSLMSRSAD
;
A
#
# COMPACT_ATOMS: atom_id res chain seq x y z
N MET A 1 28.12 3.88 -3.27
CA MET A 1 28.22 3.11 -2.01
C MET A 1 27.36 3.75 -0.92
N LEU A 2 26.60 2.95 -0.17
CA LEU A 2 25.82 3.47 0.98
C LEU A 2 26.75 3.96 2.09
N THR A 3 26.41 5.08 2.72
CA THR A 3 27.09 5.59 3.91
C THR A 3 26.90 4.65 5.10
N LYS A 4 27.71 4.77 6.15
CA LYS A 4 27.55 4.00 7.39
C LYS A 4 26.16 4.20 8.01
N SER A 5 25.64 5.42 7.99
CA SER A 5 24.29 5.76 8.48
C SER A 5 23.20 5.09 7.66
N GLN A 6 23.30 5.08 6.32
CA GLN A 6 22.34 4.42 5.45
C GLN A 6 22.32 2.90 5.65
N LYS A 7 23.49 2.26 5.80
CA LYS A 7 23.60 0.83 6.13
C LYS A 7 22.93 0.50 7.47
N THR A 8 23.10 1.36 8.48
CA THR A 8 22.45 1.17 9.78
C THR A 8 20.94 1.30 9.67
N LYS A 9 20.43 2.32 8.95
CA LYS A 9 18.98 2.46 8.70
C LYS A 9 18.40 1.24 7.99
N GLN A 10 19.07 0.73 6.97
CA GLN A 10 18.63 -0.46 6.25
C GLN A 10 18.53 -1.68 7.16
N ARG A 11 19.57 -1.98 7.97
CA ARG A 11 19.54 -3.08 8.94
C ARG A 11 18.38 -2.97 9.94
N VAL A 12 18.08 -1.74 10.39
CA VAL A 12 16.95 -1.48 11.28
C VAL A 12 15.63 -1.82 10.59
N LEU A 13 15.44 -1.41 9.33
CA LEU A 13 14.22 -1.69 8.58
C LEU A 13 14.06 -3.18 8.27
N GLU A 14 15.16 -3.87 7.92
CA GLU A 14 15.17 -5.33 7.73
C GLU A 14 14.81 -6.08 9.02
N ALA A 15 15.37 -5.68 10.16
CA ALA A 15 15.06 -6.25 11.46
C ALA A 15 13.58 -6.02 11.85
N ALA A 16 13.07 -4.80 11.65
CA ALA A 16 11.68 -4.46 11.94
C ALA A 16 10.72 -5.25 11.03
N LEU A 17 11.02 -5.32 9.73
CA LEU A 17 10.23 -6.09 8.76
C LEU A 17 10.18 -7.58 9.13
N SER A 18 11.32 -8.19 9.45
CA SER A 18 11.40 -9.58 9.88
C SER A 18 10.55 -9.86 11.14
N LEU A 19 10.60 -8.95 12.12
CA LEU A 19 9.79 -9.09 13.33
C LEU A 19 8.30 -8.92 13.06
N LEU A 20 7.90 -8.04 12.14
CA LEU A 20 6.50 -7.86 11.74
C LEU A 20 5.96 -9.09 10.96
N GLN A 21 6.81 -9.73 10.15
CA GLN A 21 6.42 -10.91 9.38
C GLN A 21 6.26 -12.16 10.27
N ASN A 22 7.11 -12.30 11.28
CA ASN A 22 7.21 -13.51 12.10
C ASN A 22 6.53 -13.36 13.48
N GLY A 23 6.08 -12.17 13.85
CA GLY A 23 5.53 -11.84 15.17
C GLY A 23 4.14 -11.22 15.14
N GLU A 24 3.68 -10.85 16.33
CA GLU A 24 2.49 -10.01 16.49
C GLU A 24 2.91 -8.54 16.47
N PRO A 25 2.45 -7.71 15.53
CA PRO A 25 2.87 -6.30 15.41
C PRO A 25 2.77 -5.49 16.71
N GLY A 26 1.71 -5.71 17.49
CA GLY A 26 1.53 -5.05 18.79
C GLY A 26 2.57 -5.42 19.84
N LYS A 27 3.27 -6.53 19.65
CA LYS A 27 4.35 -7.00 20.56
C LYS A 27 5.75 -6.63 20.07
N VAL A 28 5.92 -6.10 18.86
CA VAL A 28 7.22 -5.67 18.31
C VAL A 28 7.62 -4.36 18.96
N ARG A 29 8.62 -4.40 19.85
CA ARG A 29 9.11 -3.26 20.62
C ARG A 29 10.38 -2.67 20.01
N MET A 30 10.62 -1.37 20.23
CA MET A 30 11.88 -0.71 19.81
C MET A 30 13.13 -1.44 20.32
N ALA A 31 13.07 -2.02 21.53
CA ALA A 31 14.19 -2.77 22.10
C ALA A 31 14.51 -4.04 21.33
N ASP A 32 13.48 -4.76 20.86
CA ASP A 32 13.62 -6.01 20.10
C ASP A 32 14.22 -5.72 18.72
N ILE A 33 13.75 -4.64 18.09
CA ILE A 33 14.28 -4.18 16.80
C ILE A 33 15.76 -3.76 16.94
N ALA A 34 16.11 -2.98 17.97
CA ALA A 34 17.49 -2.58 18.21
C ALA A 34 18.41 -3.80 18.43
N LYS A 35 17.95 -4.79 19.22
CA LYS A 35 18.67 -6.04 19.45
C LYS A 35 18.87 -6.82 18.14
N GLN A 36 17.82 -6.99 17.34
CA GLN A 36 17.91 -7.74 16.08
C GLN A 36 18.76 -7.01 15.02
N ALA A 37 18.72 -5.67 15.01
CA ALA A 37 19.57 -4.84 14.14
C ALA A 37 21.02 -4.69 14.64
N GLU A 38 21.38 -5.29 15.79
CA GLU A 38 22.71 -5.22 16.41
C GLU A 38 23.18 -3.77 16.64
N ILE A 39 22.28 -2.92 17.15
CA ILE A 39 22.57 -1.54 17.54
C ILE A 39 22.07 -1.23 18.95
N THR A 40 22.56 -0.15 19.54
CA THR A 40 22.03 0.32 20.82
C THR A 40 20.64 0.94 20.64
N ARG A 41 19.80 0.92 21.69
CA ARG A 41 18.51 1.63 21.69
C ARG A 41 18.70 3.13 21.40
N GLN A 42 19.74 3.75 21.97
CA GLN A 42 20.04 5.16 21.73
C GLN A 42 20.32 5.42 20.24
N ALA A 43 21.10 4.58 19.58
CA ALA A 43 21.35 4.68 18.15
C ALA A 43 20.06 4.51 17.31
N LEU A 44 19.15 3.61 17.73
CA LEU A 44 17.86 3.45 17.07
C LEU A 44 17.01 4.74 17.16
N TYR A 45 16.92 5.34 18.35
CA TYR A 45 16.16 6.58 18.56
C TYR A 45 16.73 7.79 17.81
N LEU A 46 18.03 7.81 17.50
CA LEU A 46 18.61 8.83 16.61
C LEU A 46 18.12 8.73 15.16
N HIS A 47 17.72 7.53 14.71
CA HIS A 47 17.19 7.31 13.36
C HIS A 47 15.67 7.40 13.31
N TYR A 48 15.00 6.90 14.33
CA TYR A 48 13.54 6.83 14.43
C TYR A 48 13.10 7.27 15.83
N PRO A 49 12.65 8.54 15.98
CA PRO A 49 12.33 9.12 17.29
C PRO A 49 11.25 8.37 18.07
N ASN A 50 10.38 7.68 17.36
CA ASN A 50 9.30 6.90 17.95
C ASN A 50 9.00 5.64 17.11
N ARG A 51 8.13 4.79 17.64
CA ARG A 51 7.74 3.53 17.01
C ARG A 51 6.88 3.74 15.76
N ALA A 52 6.03 4.78 15.72
CA ALA A 52 5.18 5.07 14.57
C ALA A 52 6.04 5.41 13.34
N ASP A 53 7.03 6.30 13.48
CA ASP A 53 7.96 6.65 12.40
C ASP A 53 8.72 5.43 11.88
N LEU A 54 9.12 4.53 12.79
CA LEU A 54 9.79 3.29 12.40
C LEU A 54 8.85 2.35 11.63
N LEU A 55 7.61 2.14 12.09
CA LEU A 55 6.68 1.27 11.39
C LEU A 55 6.26 1.83 10.02
N ILE A 56 6.04 3.14 9.91
CA ILE A 56 5.82 3.82 8.62
C ILE A 56 7.01 3.59 7.69
N ALA A 57 8.22 3.82 8.17
CA ALA A 57 9.43 3.60 7.36
C ALA A 57 9.59 2.12 6.97
N THR A 58 9.21 1.18 7.84
CA THR A 58 9.29 -0.26 7.57
C THR A 58 8.28 -0.69 6.49
N THR A 59 7.05 -0.17 6.51
CA THR A 59 6.07 -0.47 5.45
C THR A 59 6.47 0.15 4.12
N ARG A 60 7.09 1.34 4.11
CA ARG A 60 7.65 1.96 2.90
C ARG A 60 8.85 1.16 2.36
N TYR A 61 9.70 0.67 3.25
CA TYR A 61 10.81 -0.22 2.88
C TYR A 61 10.31 -1.53 2.26
N LEU A 62 9.20 -2.09 2.75
CA LEU A 62 8.55 -3.25 2.14
C LEU A 62 8.12 -2.95 0.69
N ASP A 63 7.59 -1.76 0.41
CA ASP A 63 7.27 -1.34 -0.95
C ASP A 63 8.54 -1.23 -1.80
N GLU A 64 9.61 -0.65 -1.27
CA GLU A 64 10.92 -0.48 -1.95
C GLU A 64 11.52 -1.84 -2.34
N VAL A 65 11.63 -2.79 -1.40
CA VAL A 65 12.21 -4.12 -1.68
C VAL A 65 11.37 -4.96 -2.64
N ASN A 66 10.08 -4.67 -2.77
CA ASN A 66 9.19 -5.27 -3.77
C ASN A 66 9.18 -4.50 -5.11
N GLY A 67 9.94 -3.42 -5.23
CA GLY A 67 10.06 -2.65 -6.46
C GLY A 67 8.77 -1.96 -6.90
N ILE A 68 7.91 -1.55 -5.95
CA ILE A 68 6.60 -0.95 -6.26
C ILE A 68 6.74 0.29 -7.13
N ASP A 69 7.80 1.07 -6.95
CA ASP A 69 8.03 2.29 -7.73
C ASP A 69 8.23 2.01 -9.21
N ASP A 70 9.01 0.97 -9.53
CA ASP A 70 9.21 0.48 -10.91
C ASP A 70 7.95 -0.18 -11.49
N LEU A 71 7.23 -0.95 -10.68
CA LEU A 71 5.97 -1.58 -11.09
C LEU A 71 4.89 -0.54 -11.41
N LEU A 72 4.86 0.60 -10.71
CA LEU A 72 3.92 1.69 -10.96
C LEU A 72 4.32 2.59 -12.13
N ARG A 73 5.53 2.45 -12.69
CA ARG A 73 6.00 3.28 -13.81
C ARG A 73 5.05 3.23 -15.01
N PRO A 74 4.59 2.07 -15.51
CA PRO A 74 3.65 2.03 -16.64
C PRO A 74 2.35 2.81 -16.37
N SER A 75 1.82 2.76 -15.13
CA SER A 75 0.66 3.55 -14.75
C SER A 75 0.94 5.05 -14.75
N ARG A 76 2.13 5.47 -14.28
CA ARG A 76 2.51 6.90 -14.22
C ARG A 76 2.77 7.49 -15.60
N GLU A 77 3.34 6.70 -16.51
CA GLU A 77 3.70 7.08 -17.89
C GLU A 77 2.57 6.81 -18.90
N ALA A 78 1.45 6.25 -18.46
CA ALA A 78 0.30 5.95 -19.30
C ALA A 78 -0.21 7.22 -20.00
N LYS A 79 -0.55 7.09 -21.29
CA LYS A 79 -1.02 8.19 -22.14
C LYS A 79 -2.48 8.55 -21.89
N THR A 80 -3.27 7.60 -21.40
CA THR A 80 -4.69 7.77 -21.11
C THR A 80 -5.03 7.42 -19.66
N GLY A 81 -6.11 7.98 -19.14
CA GLY A 81 -6.63 7.66 -17.81
C GLY A 81 -7.06 6.19 -17.70
N ILE A 82 -7.54 5.59 -18.79
CA ILE A 82 -7.92 4.17 -18.84
C ILE A 82 -6.68 3.27 -18.68
N GLU A 83 -5.62 3.51 -19.44
CA GLU A 83 -4.37 2.77 -19.32
C GLU A 83 -3.77 2.93 -17.90
N ARG A 84 -3.81 4.16 -17.36
CA ARG A 84 -3.37 4.45 -16.00
C ARG A 84 -4.13 3.64 -14.96
N LEU A 85 -5.46 3.58 -15.09
CA LEU A 85 -6.34 2.80 -14.22
C LEU A 85 -6.01 1.31 -14.29
N ASP A 86 -5.93 0.75 -15.50
CA ASP A 86 -5.69 -0.67 -15.71
C ASP A 86 -4.32 -1.11 -15.13
N HIS A 87 -3.27 -0.37 -15.41
CA HIS A 87 -1.93 -0.65 -14.86
C HIS A 87 -1.88 -0.52 -13.34
N PHE A 88 -2.55 0.50 -12.78
CA PHE A 88 -2.57 0.68 -11.32
C PHE A 88 -3.28 -0.48 -10.63
N ILE A 89 -4.43 -0.93 -11.16
CA ILE A 89 -5.18 -2.07 -10.62
C ILE A 89 -4.34 -3.36 -10.70
N ASP A 90 -3.62 -3.57 -11.81
CA ASP A 90 -2.74 -4.73 -11.94
C ASP A 90 -1.65 -4.74 -10.87
N VAL A 91 -0.99 -3.60 -10.66
CA VAL A 91 0.07 -3.48 -9.65
C VAL A 91 -0.51 -3.70 -8.27
N TRP A 92 -1.57 -2.98 -7.91
CA TRP A 92 -2.18 -3.07 -6.58
C TRP A 92 -2.65 -4.48 -6.27
N GLY A 93 -3.42 -5.09 -7.18
CA GLY A 93 -3.97 -6.42 -6.96
C GLY A 93 -2.89 -7.51 -6.90
N ASN A 94 -1.89 -7.49 -7.78
CA ASN A 94 -0.79 -8.46 -7.75
C ASN A 94 0.19 -8.24 -6.58
N TYR A 95 0.19 -7.05 -5.98
CA TYR A 95 0.98 -6.75 -4.80
C TYR A 95 0.31 -7.23 -3.52
N MET A 96 -1.01 -7.18 -3.45
CA MET A 96 -1.77 -7.48 -2.24
C MET A 96 -1.46 -8.88 -1.64
N PRO A 97 -1.39 -9.97 -2.41
CA PRO A 97 -1.02 -11.29 -1.88
C PRO A 97 0.35 -11.31 -1.18
N LYS A 98 1.31 -10.49 -1.67
CA LYS A 98 2.68 -10.45 -1.13
C LYS A 98 2.76 -9.78 0.24
N VAL A 99 1.88 -8.83 0.51
CA VAL A 99 1.91 -8.01 1.73
C VAL A 99 0.77 -8.32 2.69
N TYR A 100 -0.17 -9.16 2.28
CA TYR A 100 -1.42 -9.44 3.01
C TYR A 100 -1.20 -9.81 4.47
N GLY A 101 -0.23 -10.67 4.78
CA GLY A 101 0.07 -11.08 6.16
C GLY A 101 0.45 -9.91 7.06
N ILE A 102 1.32 -9.00 6.58
CA ILE A 102 1.76 -7.82 7.33
C ILE A 102 0.61 -6.83 7.49
N VAL A 103 -0.11 -6.55 6.40
CA VAL A 103 -1.21 -5.60 6.39
C VAL A 103 -2.33 -6.07 7.34
N ARG A 104 -2.72 -7.33 7.26
CA ARG A 104 -3.71 -7.93 8.15
C ARG A 104 -3.28 -7.89 9.62
N ALA A 105 -2.00 -8.11 9.88
CA ALA A 105 -1.44 -8.03 11.22
C ALA A 105 -1.51 -6.60 11.80
N LEU A 106 -1.22 -5.56 11.00
CA LEU A 106 -1.35 -4.16 11.40
C LEU A 106 -2.83 -3.79 11.67
N ILE A 107 -3.75 -4.24 10.81
CA ILE A 107 -5.18 -3.96 10.97
C ILE A 107 -5.77 -4.60 12.24
N ARG A 108 -5.32 -5.81 12.60
CA ARG A 108 -5.79 -6.50 13.83
C ARG A 108 -5.56 -5.70 15.11
N VAL A 109 -4.55 -4.85 15.14
CA VAL A 109 -4.20 -4.05 16.30
C VAL A 109 -4.45 -2.55 16.08
N TYR A 110 -5.13 -2.20 15.01
CA TYR A 110 -5.37 -0.81 14.59
C TYR A 110 -5.98 0.04 15.71
N ASP A 111 -7.01 -0.47 16.39
CA ASP A 111 -7.73 0.26 17.44
C ASP A 111 -6.97 0.34 18.78
N THR A 112 -5.96 -0.51 18.97
CA THR A 112 -5.22 -0.63 20.24
C THR A 112 -3.77 -0.20 20.15
N ASP A 113 -3.23 -0.01 18.95
CA ASP A 113 -1.82 0.32 18.68
C ASP A 113 -1.71 1.51 17.73
N GLN A 114 -1.53 2.71 18.27
CA GLN A 114 -1.43 3.95 17.49
C GLN A 114 -0.29 3.92 16.47
N ALA A 115 0.82 3.24 16.74
CA ALA A 115 1.92 3.14 15.79
C ALA A 115 1.58 2.25 14.60
N ALA A 116 0.89 1.14 14.83
CA ALA A 116 0.38 0.29 13.77
C ALA A 116 -0.72 0.99 12.95
N ALA A 117 -1.61 1.73 13.62
CA ALA A 117 -2.61 2.56 12.96
C ALA A 117 -1.97 3.60 12.04
N ALA A 118 -0.97 4.35 12.52
CA ALA A 118 -0.25 5.34 11.71
C ALA A 118 0.43 4.72 10.48
N ALA A 119 1.03 3.54 10.62
CA ALA A 119 1.66 2.84 9.50
C ALA A 119 0.63 2.39 8.45
N TRP A 120 -0.54 1.91 8.89
CA TRP A 120 -1.61 1.53 7.98
C TRP A 120 -2.26 2.74 7.31
N ASP A 121 -2.49 3.83 8.04
CA ASP A 121 -3.03 5.08 7.50
C ASP A 121 -2.12 5.69 6.42
N ASP A 122 -0.80 5.64 6.61
CA ASP A 122 0.18 6.05 5.60
C ASP A 122 0.03 5.23 4.29
N ARG A 123 -0.19 3.91 4.40
CA ARG A 123 -0.42 3.05 3.21
C ARG A 123 -1.76 3.33 2.54
N LYS A 124 -2.83 3.51 3.31
CA LYS A 124 -4.14 3.92 2.76
C LYS A 124 -4.04 5.27 2.02
N ALA A 125 -3.32 6.23 2.59
CA ALA A 125 -3.10 7.53 1.97
C ALA A 125 -2.33 7.40 0.64
N ALA A 126 -1.33 6.53 0.56
CA ALA A 126 -0.58 6.27 -0.68
C ALA A 126 -1.48 5.69 -1.79
N VAL A 127 -2.33 4.71 -1.48
CA VAL A 127 -3.31 4.16 -2.43
C VAL A 127 -4.29 5.24 -2.87
N ARG A 128 -4.85 6.02 -1.93
CA ARG A 128 -5.75 7.13 -2.23
C ARG A 128 -5.12 8.17 -3.15
N HIS A 129 -3.84 8.49 -2.94
CA HIS A 129 -3.09 9.39 -3.81
C HIS A 129 -3.01 8.87 -5.26
N GLY A 130 -2.75 7.56 -5.42
CA GLY A 130 -2.78 6.90 -6.74
C GLY A 130 -4.16 6.98 -7.39
N CYS A 131 -5.23 6.69 -6.64
CA CYS A 131 -6.61 6.80 -7.11
C CYS A 131 -6.95 8.24 -7.57
N ALA A 132 -6.53 9.25 -6.80
CA ALA A 132 -6.74 10.66 -7.16
C ALA A 132 -6.00 11.06 -8.45
N ALA A 133 -4.81 10.50 -8.70
CA ALA A 133 -4.08 10.73 -9.95
C ALA A 133 -4.78 10.09 -11.16
N ILE A 134 -5.39 8.91 -10.98
CA ILE A 134 -6.17 8.23 -12.01
C ILE A 134 -7.44 9.02 -12.35
N THR A 135 -8.23 9.39 -11.35
CA THR A 135 -9.49 10.13 -11.57
C THR A 135 -9.24 11.51 -12.19
N ARG A 136 -8.09 12.14 -11.88
CA ARG A 136 -7.65 13.35 -12.56
C ARG A 136 -7.36 13.11 -14.04
N ALA A 137 -6.67 12.02 -14.38
CA ALA A 137 -6.38 11.68 -15.77
C ALA A 137 -7.67 11.36 -16.55
N LEU A 138 -8.57 10.55 -15.99
CA LEU A 138 -9.89 10.28 -16.60
C LEU A 138 -10.70 11.57 -16.84
N LYS A 139 -10.62 12.53 -15.90
CA LYS A 139 -11.26 13.84 -16.08
C LYS A 139 -10.63 14.65 -17.21
N GLN A 140 -9.31 14.65 -17.32
CA GLN A 140 -8.59 15.32 -18.41
C GLN A 140 -8.92 14.73 -19.78
N ASP A 141 -9.16 13.43 -19.83
CA ASP A 141 -9.58 12.73 -21.05
C ASP A 141 -11.09 12.92 -21.36
N GLY A 142 -11.84 13.65 -20.50
CA GLY A 142 -13.28 13.85 -20.69
C GLY A 142 -14.15 12.61 -20.42
N LEU A 143 -13.59 11.59 -19.77
CA LEU A 143 -14.25 10.30 -19.54
C LEU A 143 -14.90 10.17 -18.15
N LEU A 144 -14.56 11.04 -17.21
CA LEU A 144 -15.03 10.92 -15.82
C LEU A 144 -16.47 11.42 -15.69
N GLU A 145 -17.38 10.56 -15.23
CA GLU A 145 -18.79 10.91 -15.01
C GLU A 145 -19.05 11.51 -13.61
N PRO A 146 -18.62 10.86 -12.49
CA PRO A 146 -18.83 11.43 -11.16
C PRO A 146 -17.93 12.64 -10.92
N LYS A 147 -18.28 13.43 -9.88
CA LYS A 147 -17.31 14.44 -9.37
C LYS A 147 -16.00 13.75 -9.01
N GLN A 148 -14.88 14.40 -9.30
CA GLN A 148 -13.55 13.80 -9.11
C GLN A 148 -13.31 13.29 -7.67
N GLN A 149 -13.86 13.98 -6.66
CA GLN A 149 -13.76 13.56 -5.26
C GLN A 149 -14.50 12.24 -5.05
N ASP A 150 -15.75 12.15 -5.50
CA ASP A 150 -16.60 10.96 -5.35
C ASP A 150 -16.00 9.77 -6.11
N ALA A 151 -15.48 10.02 -7.32
CA ALA A 151 -14.76 9.02 -8.11
C ALA A 151 -13.51 8.48 -7.38
N THR A 152 -12.77 9.38 -6.71
CA THR A 152 -11.59 8.98 -5.92
C THR A 152 -12.01 8.11 -4.73
N ASP A 153 -13.11 8.46 -4.06
CA ASP A 153 -13.64 7.70 -2.92
C ASP A 153 -14.14 6.32 -3.37
N ILE A 154 -14.87 6.24 -4.48
CA ILE A 154 -15.33 4.98 -5.09
C ILE A 154 -14.12 4.09 -5.42
N LEU A 155 -13.14 4.61 -6.17
CA LEU A 155 -11.98 3.83 -6.58
C LEU A 155 -11.14 3.36 -5.39
N THR A 156 -10.95 4.23 -4.39
CA THR A 156 -10.25 3.88 -3.14
C THR A 156 -10.97 2.76 -2.39
N THR A 157 -12.32 2.78 -2.39
CA THR A 157 -13.13 1.73 -1.76
C THR A 157 -13.02 0.42 -2.53
N LEU A 158 -13.11 0.44 -3.86
CA LEU A 158 -12.94 -0.75 -4.69
C LEU A 158 -11.54 -1.38 -4.52
N LEU A 159 -10.51 -0.56 -4.33
CA LEU A 159 -9.12 -0.98 -4.07
C LEU A 159 -8.81 -1.06 -2.58
N SER A 160 -9.76 -1.45 -1.75
CA SER A 160 -9.53 -1.70 -0.33
C SER A 160 -9.07 -3.14 -0.06
N LEU A 161 -8.31 -3.33 1.02
CA LEU A 161 -7.95 -4.68 1.46
C LEU A 161 -9.19 -5.51 1.75
N GLN A 162 -10.21 -4.91 2.36
CA GLN A 162 -11.44 -5.58 2.73
C GLN A 162 -12.15 -6.20 1.51
N ASN A 163 -12.28 -5.46 0.42
CA ASN A 163 -12.84 -5.98 -0.83
C ASN A 163 -11.98 -7.10 -1.42
N TRP A 164 -10.66 -6.94 -1.42
CA TRP A 164 -9.76 -7.97 -1.90
C TRP A 164 -9.87 -9.25 -1.05
N GLU A 165 -9.82 -9.12 0.27
CA GLU A 165 -9.93 -10.23 1.24
C GLU A 165 -11.25 -10.96 1.06
N GLN A 166 -12.37 -10.24 1.04
CA GLN A 166 -13.69 -10.83 0.89
C GLN A 166 -13.82 -11.62 -0.42
N LEU A 167 -13.42 -11.02 -1.55
CA LEU A 167 -13.58 -11.67 -2.85
C LEU A 167 -12.61 -12.85 -3.02
N THR A 168 -11.35 -12.71 -2.59
CA THR A 168 -10.34 -13.76 -2.86
C THR A 168 -10.25 -14.79 -1.76
N GLN A 169 -10.37 -14.42 -0.47
CA GLN A 169 -10.21 -15.36 0.65
C GLN A 169 -11.53 -15.98 1.09
N GLU A 170 -12.63 -15.22 1.08
CA GLU A 170 -13.93 -15.72 1.54
C GLU A 170 -14.78 -16.28 0.38
N CYS A 171 -14.87 -15.54 -0.75
CA CYS A 171 -15.63 -15.98 -1.92
C CYS A 171 -14.85 -16.91 -2.86
N GLY A 172 -13.56 -17.16 -2.60
CA GLY A 172 -12.71 -18.09 -3.35
C GLY A 172 -12.41 -17.65 -4.80
N TRP A 173 -12.41 -16.35 -5.09
CA TRP A 173 -12.06 -15.88 -6.43
C TRP A 173 -10.56 -16.06 -6.69
N SER A 174 -10.23 -16.50 -7.90
CA SER A 174 -8.84 -16.44 -8.35
C SER A 174 -8.37 -15.00 -8.49
N GLN A 175 -7.07 -14.79 -8.36
CA GLN A 175 -6.46 -13.48 -8.54
C GLN A 175 -6.78 -12.86 -9.91
N SER A 176 -6.77 -13.65 -10.97
CA SER A 176 -7.11 -13.19 -12.32
C SER A 176 -8.57 -12.75 -12.44
N LYS A 177 -9.49 -13.52 -11.84
CA LYS A 177 -10.92 -13.16 -11.79
C LYS A 177 -11.11 -11.85 -11.05
N TYR A 178 -10.46 -11.68 -9.88
CA TYR A 178 -10.51 -10.45 -9.10
C TYR A 178 -10.07 -9.25 -9.94
N LEU A 179 -8.90 -9.30 -10.56
CA LEU A 179 -8.35 -8.21 -11.37
C LEU A 179 -9.28 -7.84 -12.53
N GLN A 180 -9.79 -8.84 -13.25
CA GLN A 180 -10.70 -8.61 -14.36
C GLN A 180 -11.97 -7.88 -13.91
N TYR A 181 -12.58 -8.32 -12.81
CA TYR A 181 -13.82 -7.72 -12.30
C TYR A 181 -13.61 -6.33 -11.71
N ILE A 182 -12.54 -6.12 -10.97
CA ILE A 182 -12.26 -4.79 -10.40
C ILE A 182 -12.00 -3.76 -11.51
N LYS A 183 -11.27 -4.11 -12.57
CA LYS A 183 -11.12 -3.23 -13.74
C LYS A 183 -12.46 -2.92 -14.39
N HIS A 184 -13.27 -3.93 -14.61
CA HIS A 184 -14.60 -3.77 -15.22
C HIS A 184 -15.52 -2.88 -14.39
N ILE A 185 -15.67 -3.17 -13.09
CA ILE A 185 -16.54 -2.40 -12.18
C ILE A 185 -16.02 -0.96 -12.03
N SER A 186 -14.70 -0.76 -11.94
CA SER A 186 -14.11 0.57 -11.87
C SER A 186 -14.47 1.40 -13.11
N LYS A 187 -14.36 0.83 -14.31
CA LYS A 187 -14.74 1.52 -15.55
C LYS A 187 -16.23 1.85 -15.57
N LEU A 188 -17.09 0.89 -15.22
CA LEU A 188 -18.54 1.11 -15.15
C LEU A 188 -18.95 2.18 -14.14
N SER A 189 -18.24 2.29 -13.03
CA SER A 189 -18.56 3.23 -11.94
C SER A 189 -18.01 4.63 -12.15
N LEU A 190 -16.94 4.77 -12.95
CA LEU A 190 -16.22 6.03 -13.08
C LEU A 190 -16.42 6.71 -14.43
N MET A 191 -16.79 5.96 -15.47
CA MET A 191 -16.79 6.49 -16.83
C MET A 191 -18.23 6.62 -17.37
N SER A 192 -18.46 7.71 -18.10
CA SER A 192 -19.68 7.87 -18.87
C SER A 192 -19.84 6.72 -19.85
N ARG A 193 -21.03 6.13 -19.90
CA ARG A 193 -21.37 5.21 -20.99
C ARG A 193 -21.33 6.06 -22.27
N SER A 194 -20.43 5.70 -23.19
CA SER A 194 -20.56 6.19 -24.56
C SER A 194 -21.98 5.89 -24.99
N ALA A 195 -22.76 6.91 -25.31
CA ALA A 195 -24.03 6.71 -25.98
C ALA A 195 -23.70 6.05 -27.32
N ASP A 196 -23.96 4.73 -27.44
CA ASP A 196 -24.02 4.04 -28.72
C ASP A 196 -25.15 4.62 -29.56
#